data_d2017ebea66274b8f8ffb927ba5c96ad
#
_entry.id   d2017ebea66274b8f8ffb927ba5c96ad
#
_cell.length_a   1.000
_cell.length_b   1.000
_cell.length_c   1.000
_cell.angle_alpha   90.00
_cell.angle_beta   90.00
_cell.angle_gamma   90.00
#
_symmetry.space_group_name_H-M   'P 1'
#
loop_
_entity.id
_entity.type
_entity.pdbx_description
1 polymer ?
#
loop_
_entity_poly.entity_id
_entity_poly.type
_entity_poly.pdbx_seq_one_letter_code
_entity_poly.pdbx_strand_id
1 'polypeptide(L)'
;MLSDVIKRYGGEKMDPLDVYKDIFRIGEGFIQKEYEDSGSFKANPIAYYKNENEDHGHFRIMFEDKFEEIYRNELVNADFCVMNGLTYFGAKYTSDRASKMCAMIFDIDGVTDKSLNNFFYAAFNKEFDYYPLPNYVALSGHGIHLYYVFEEPVPLFPNLKLQLKEFKYSLTEKMWNKNTSVDEKVQKQGINQPFRILGGKCKKNAPLDRIEVYRVNQHPVNIEYLNRFVPTKIEIDEKKLFKESKLTLDQAKEKYPEWYENKVLKGLRSYWTVKRDLYDWWIQ
;
A
#
# COMPACT_ATOMS: atom_id res chain seq x y z
N MET A 1 13.90 -10.47 22.99
CA MET A 1 13.98 -9.95 21.59
C MET A 1 12.56 -9.78 21.03
N LEU A 2 12.36 -8.86 20.09
CA LEU A 2 11.03 -8.62 19.48
C LEU A 2 10.40 -9.91 18.92
N SER A 3 11.21 -10.78 18.32
CA SER A 3 10.77 -12.10 17.83
C SER A 3 10.17 -12.98 18.91
N ASP A 4 10.69 -12.95 20.13
CA ASP A 4 10.17 -13.78 21.23
C ASP A 4 8.81 -13.25 21.72
N VAL A 5 8.65 -11.91 21.68
CA VAL A 5 7.35 -11.30 21.97
C VAL A 5 6.31 -11.74 20.95
N ILE A 6 6.63 -11.66 19.65
CA ILE A 6 5.71 -12.09 18.59
C ILE A 6 5.32 -13.56 18.75
N LYS A 7 6.29 -14.45 18.98
CA LYS A 7 6.04 -15.88 19.18
C LYS A 7 5.16 -16.18 20.41
N ARG A 8 5.30 -15.40 21.50
CA ARG A 8 4.46 -15.51 22.69
C ARG A 8 2.98 -15.29 22.39
N TYR A 9 2.68 -14.43 21.41
CA TYR A 9 1.31 -14.17 20.95
C TYR A 9 0.89 -15.07 19.76
N GLY A 10 1.60 -16.18 19.54
CA GLY A 10 1.25 -17.15 18.50
C GLY A 10 1.77 -16.82 17.12
N GLY A 11 2.68 -15.84 17.01
CA GLY A 11 3.26 -15.47 15.72
C GLY A 11 4.18 -16.56 15.16
N GLU A 12 3.96 -16.94 13.91
CA GLU A 12 4.72 -17.93 13.16
C GLU A 12 5.64 -17.24 12.14
N LYS A 13 6.93 -17.61 12.14
CA LYS A 13 7.87 -17.09 11.13
C LYS A 13 7.50 -17.63 9.76
N MET A 14 7.39 -16.73 8.79
CA MET A 14 6.99 -17.02 7.42
C MET A 14 8.16 -16.91 6.43
N ASP A 15 8.08 -17.64 5.31
CA ASP A 15 8.87 -17.28 4.14
C ASP A 15 8.35 -15.93 3.60
N PRO A 16 9.23 -14.94 3.42
CA PRO A 16 8.83 -13.64 2.91
C PRO A 16 8.12 -13.68 1.55
N LEU A 17 8.48 -14.61 0.69
CA LEU A 17 7.84 -14.78 -0.61
C LEU A 17 6.38 -15.23 -0.48
N ASP A 18 6.09 -16.12 0.47
CA ASP A 18 4.71 -16.59 0.71
C ASP A 18 3.82 -15.45 1.21
N VAL A 19 4.38 -14.51 1.99
CA VAL A 19 3.64 -13.30 2.38
C VAL A 19 3.30 -12.43 1.16
N TYR A 20 4.22 -12.28 0.20
CA TYR A 20 3.91 -11.56 -1.03
C TYR A 20 2.91 -12.30 -1.92
N LYS A 21 2.96 -13.65 -1.94
CA LYS A 21 1.95 -14.47 -2.64
C LYS A 21 0.55 -14.21 -2.07
N ASP A 22 0.44 -14.13 -0.75
CA ASP A 22 -0.82 -13.80 -0.08
C ASP A 22 -1.28 -12.37 -0.39
N ILE A 23 -0.41 -11.37 -0.24
CA ILE A 23 -0.74 -9.95 -0.51
C ILE A 23 -1.23 -9.74 -1.95
N PHE A 24 -0.53 -10.30 -2.94
CA PHE A 24 -0.80 -10.06 -4.35
C PHE A 24 -1.54 -11.20 -5.04
N ARG A 25 -2.01 -12.21 -4.30
CA ARG A 25 -2.77 -13.36 -4.80
C ARG A 25 -2.05 -14.04 -5.97
N ILE A 26 -0.74 -14.28 -5.81
CA ILE A 26 0.09 -14.88 -6.86
C ILE A 26 -0.37 -16.32 -7.13
N GLY A 27 -0.65 -16.63 -8.40
CA GLY A 27 -1.22 -17.89 -8.83
C GLY A 27 -2.74 -17.89 -9.03
N GLU A 28 -3.43 -16.79 -8.66
CA GLU A 28 -4.88 -16.64 -8.82
C GLU A 28 -5.26 -15.79 -10.06
N GLY A 29 -4.28 -15.36 -10.86
CA GLY A 29 -4.51 -14.51 -12.02
C GLY A 29 -4.94 -13.07 -11.66
N PHE A 30 -4.63 -12.60 -10.46
CA PHE A 30 -4.99 -11.27 -9.98
C PHE A 30 -4.13 -10.17 -10.58
N ILE A 31 -2.82 -10.40 -10.72
CA ILE A 31 -1.88 -9.51 -11.40
C ILE A 31 -1.57 -10.01 -12.82
N GLN A 32 -0.96 -9.18 -13.64
CA GLN A 32 -0.68 -9.47 -15.04
C GLN A 32 0.55 -10.38 -15.18
N LYS A 33 0.52 -11.34 -16.12
CA LYS A 33 1.69 -12.07 -16.61
C LYS A 33 2.49 -11.21 -17.59
N GLU A 34 3.78 -11.52 -17.76
CA GLU A 34 4.69 -10.73 -18.61
C GLU A 34 4.21 -10.63 -20.07
N TYR A 35 3.68 -11.72 -20.62
CA TYR A 35 3.20 -11.82 -22.01
C TYR A 35 1.70 -12.14 -22.07
N GLU A 36 0.90 -11.53 -21.21
CA GLU A 36 -0.56 -11.72 -21.26
C GLU A 36 -1.17 -10.89 -22.39
N ASP A 37 -2.01 -11.51 -23.23
CA ASP A 37 -2.75 -10.81 -24.27
C ASP A 37 -3.58 -9.65 -23.70
N SER A 38 -3.55 -8.51 -24.39
CA SER A 38 -3.97 -7.20 -23.94
C SER A 38 -5.47 -7.01 -23.62
N GLY A 39 -6.24 -8.09 -23.57
CA GLY A 39 -7.69 -8.05 -23.28
C GLY A 39 -8.05 -7.81 -21.80
N SER A 40 -7.16 -8.16 -20.88
CA SER A 40 -7.38 -7.96 -19.44
C SER A 40 -6.46 -6.88 -18.88
N PHE A 41 -7.03 -5.73 -18.56
CA PHE A 41 -6.27 -4.61 -17.95
C PHE A 41 -5.99 -4.91 -16.48
N LYS A 42 -4.91 -5.65 -16.20
CA LYS A 42 -4.43 -5.92 -14.85
C LYS A 42 -3.30 -4.96 -14.49
N ALA A 43 -3.15 -4.72 -13.21
CA ALA A 43 -2.11 -3.87 -12.65
C ALA A 43 -1.14 -4.72 -11.82
N ASN A 44 0.14 -4.34 -11.78
CA ASN A 44 1.20 -5.09 -11.12
C ASN A 44 1.83 -4.33 -9.96
N PRO A 45 2.35 -5.02 -8.94
CA PRO A 45 3.25 -4.40 -7.97
C PRO A 45 4.53 -3.92 -8.67
N ILE A 46 5.13 -2.89 -8.10
CA ILE A 46 6.42 -2.37 -8.58
C ILE A 46 7.38 -2.30 -7.39
N ALA A 47 8.56 -2.89 -7.57
CA ALA A 47 9.67 -2.73 -6.65
C ALA A 47 10.65 -1.67 -7.17
N TYR A 48 11.30 -0.96 -6.24
CA TYR A 48 12.45 -0.12 -6.53
C TYR A 48 13.66 -0.69 -5.81
N TYR A 49 14.77 -0.89 -6.51
CA TYR A 49 15.99 -1.40 -5.92
C TYR A 49 17.24 -0.66 -6.41
N LYS A 50 18.30 -0.73 -5.64
CA LYS A 50 19.61 -0.16 -5.95
C LYS A 50 20.70 -0.97 -5.29
N ASN A 51 21.81 -1.20 -6.00
CA ASN A 51 23.03 -1.77 -5.46
C ASN A 51 24.08 -0.67 -5.22
N GLU A 52 25.00 -0.91 -4.29
CA GLU A 52 26.02 0.10 -3.89
C GLU A 52 26.90 0.56 -5.06
N ASN A 53 27.15 -0.31 -6.03
CA ASN A 53 28.00 -0.04 -7.20
C ASN A 53 27.25 0.63 -8.37
N GLU A 54 26.00 0.99 -8.21
CA GLU A 54 25.15 1.58 -9.25
C GLU A 54 24.90 3.05 -8.95
N ASP A 55 24.99 3.91 -9.98
CA ASP A 55 24.70 5.35 -9.82
C ASP A 55 23.20 5.59 -9.63
N HIS A 56 22.36 4.79 -10.28
CA HIS A 56 20.91 4.93 -10.28
C HIS A 56 20.21 3.67 -9.77
N GLY A 57 19.04 3.85 -9.19
CA GLY A 57 18.19 2.73 -8.83
C GLY A 57 17.22 2.36 -9.97
N HIS A 58 16.67 1.18 -9.88
CA HIS A 58 15.84 0.56 -10.91
C HIS A 58 14.44 0.31 -10.40
N PHE A 59 13.44 0.50 -11.29
CA PHE A 59 12.07 0.04 -11.05
C PHE A 59 11.85 -1.30 -11.74
N ARG A 60 11.24 -2.23 -11.02
CA ARG A 60 10.94 -3.57 -11.53
C ARG A 60 9.46 -3.86 -11.39
N ILE A 61 8.79 -4.12 -12.52
CA ILE A 61 7.41 -4.60 -12.53
C ILE A 61 7.43 -6.07 -12.11
N MET A 62 6.55 -6.42 -11.17
CA MET A 62 6.43 -7.77 -10.63
C MET A 62 5.30 -8.49 -11.35
N PHE A 63 5.62 -9.20 -12.43
CA PHE A 63 4.67 -10.02 -13.17
C PHE A 63 4.38 -11.33 -12.42
N GLU A 64 3.16 -11.87 -12.58
CA GLU A 64 2.70 -13.05 -11.86
C GLU A 64 3.61 -14.27 -12.08
N ASP A 65 3.90 -14.58 -13.34
CA ASP A 65 4.71 -15.73 -13.76
C ASP A 65 6.22 -15.55 -13.54
N LYS A 66 6.67 -14.32 -13.24
CA LYS A 66 8.06 -13.97 -12.95
C LYS A 66 8.33 -13.53 -11.52
N PHE A 67 7.30 -13.47 -10.70
CA PHE A 67 7.39 -12.87 -9.36
C PHE A 67 8.48 -13.53 -8.50
N GLU A 68 8.46 -14.85 -8.38
CA GLU A 68 9.44 -15.58 -7.58
C GLU A 68 10.85 -15.46 -8.14
N GLU A 69 11.02 -15.58 -9.47
CA GLU A 69 12.31 -15.46 -10.14
C GLU A 69 12.94 -14.08 -9.88
N ILE A 70 12.19 -13.00 -10.11
CA ILE A 70 12.64 -11.62 -9.90
C ILE A 70 12.93 -11.39 -8.42
N TYR A 71 12.05 -11.81 -7.53
CA TYR A 71 12.22 -11.65 -6.10
C TYR A 71 13.51 -12.30 -5.59
N ARG A 72 13.74 -13.59 -5.93
CA ARG A 72 14.89 -14.36 -5.44
C ARG A 72 16.21 -13.94 -6.09
N ASN A 73 16.21 -13.62 -7.36
CA ASN A 73 17.44 -13.38 -8.12
C ASN A 73 17.87 -11.91 -8.11
N GLU A 74 16.91 -10.96 -8.11
CA GLU A 74 17.22 -9.54 -8.23
C GLU A 74 17.02 -8.79 -6.91
N LEU A 75 15.84 -8.92 -6.29
CA LEU A 75 15.41 -7.98 -5.26
C LEU A 75 15.91 -8.29 -3.85
N VAL A 76 15.80 -9.56 -3.42
CA VAL A 76 16.10 -9.94 -2.03
C VAL A 76 17.57 -9.75 -1.65
N ASN A 77 18.47 -9.76 -2.64
CA ASN A 77 19.91 -9.60 -2.48
C ASN A 77 20.41 -8.16 -2.73
N ALA A 78 19.56 -7.29 -3.27
CA ALA A 78 19.89 -5.90 -3.51
C ALA A 78 20.25 -5.18 -2.18
N ASP A 79 21.17 -4.20 -2.24
CA ASP A 79 21.60 -3.46 -1.05
C ASP A 79 20.50 -2.55 -0.51
N PHE A 80 19.67 -2.05 -1.40
CA PHE A 80 18.46 -1.34 -1.07
C PHE A 80 17.33 -1.81 -1.97
N CYS A 81 16.25 -2.29 -1.38
CA CYS A 81 15.04 -2.62 -2.12
C CYS A 81 13.80 -2.29 -1.31
N VAL A 82 12.82 -1.66 -1.97
CA VAL A 82 11.55 -1.27 -1.37
C VAL A 82 10.38 -1.61 -2.29
N MET A 83 9.26 -1.95 -1.67
CA MET A 83 7.97 -2.18 -2.32
C MET A 83 6.85 -1.79 -1.35
N ASN A 84 5.64 -1.60 -1.84
CA ASN A 84 4.46 -1.41 -0.99
C ASN A 84 3.36 -2.44 -1.32
N GLY A 85 2.23 -2.34 -0.65
CA GLY A 85 1.08 -3.24 -0.85
C GLY A 85 0.14 -2.78 -1.97
N LEU A 86 0.61 -2.04 -2.98
CA LEU A 86 -0.20 -1.52 -4.08
C LEU A 86 0.14 -2.19 -5.41
N THR A 87 -0.84 -2.17 -6.32
CA THR A 87 -0.62 -2.46 -7.74
C THR A 87 -0.72 -1.18 -8.56
N TYR A 88 -0.03 -1.15 -9.72
CA TYR A 88 0.10 0.03 -10.58
C TYR A 88 -0.19 -0.31 -12.03
N PHE A 89 -0.82 0.60 -12.76
CA PHE A 89 -0.96 0.51 -14.20
C PHE A 89 0.33 0.93 -14.91
N GLY A 90 0.89 0.03 -15.70
CA GLY A 90 2.14 0.23 -16.43
C GLY A 90 3.38 0.26 -15.51
N ALA A 91 4.43 0.95 -15.93
CA ALA A 91 5.76 0.89 -15.29
C ALA A 91 6.06 2.07 -14.33
N LYS A 92 5.08 2.92 -14.02
CA LYS A 92 5.32 4.12 -13.21
C LYS A 92 4.85 3.92 -11.78
N TYR A 93 5.79 4.05 -10.84
CA TYR A 93 5.55 4.03 -9.40
C TYR A 93 5.06 5.40 -8.89
N THR A 94 3.87 5.81 -9.30
CA THR A 94 3.29 7.11 -8.96
C THR A 94 1.86 6.98 -8.47
N SER A 95 1.41 7.91 -7.65
CA SER A 95 0.08 7.85 -7.04
C SER A 95 -1.07 7.87 -8.06
N ASP A 96 -0.90 8.55 -9.20
CA ASP A 96 -1.89 8.58 -10.28
C ASP A 96 -2.02 7.23 -10.99
N ARG A 97 -0.98 6.40 -10.98
CA ARG A 97 -0.96 5.06 -11.56
C ARG A 97 -1.34 3.95 -10.59
N ALA A 98 -1.40 4.23 -9.30
CA ALA A 98 -1.83 3.26 -8.31
C ALA A 98 -3.27 2.82 -8.57
N SER A 99 -3.48 1.50 -8.69
CA SER A 99 -4.72 0.87 -9.10
C SER A 99 -5.51 0.31 -7.93
N LYS A 100 -4.90 -0.58 -7.16
CA LYS A 100 -5.53 -1.24 -6.00
C LYS A 100 -4.57 -1.27 -4.82
N MET A 101 -5.13 -1.22 -3.61
CA MET A 101 -4.42 -1.47 -2.36
C MET A 101 -4.74 -2.89 -1.90
N CYS A 102 -3.75 -3.79 -1.99
CA CYS A 102 -3.85 -5.17 -1.55
C CYS A 102 -3.53 -5.31 -0.06
N ALA A 103 -2.64 -4.45 0.44
CA ALA A 103 -2.32 -4.37 1.86
C ALA A 103 -2.05 -2.92 2.28
N MET A 104 -2.50 -2.55 3.49
CA MET A 104 -2.10 -1.31 4.14
C MET A 104 -0.94 -1.62 5.09
N ILE A 105 0.19 -0.93 4.91
CA ILE A 105 1.42 -1.19 5.64
C ILE A 105 1.76 0.04 6.48
N PHE A 106 2.16 -0.19 7.73
CA PHE A 106 2.60 0.84 8.66
C PHE A 106 4.02 0.52 9.14
N ASP A 107 4.87 1.53 9.20
CA ASP A 107 6.21 1.48 9.79
C ASP A 107 6.17 2.18 11.15
N ILE A 108 6.55 1.49 12.21
CA ILE A 108 6.62 2.03 13.57
C ILE A 108 8.05 1.88 14.06
N ASP A 109 8.76 2.98 14.15
CA ASP A 109 10.11 3.04 14.69
C ASP A 109 10.10 3.05 16.24
N GLY A 110 11.27 2.80 16.82
CA GLY A 110 11.47 2.87 18.28
C GLY A 110 10.69 1.81 19.07
N VAL A 111 10.40 0.65 18.46
CA VAL A 111 9.68 -0.44 19.12
C VAL A 111 10.61 -1.25 20.00
N THR A 112 10.23 -1.44 21.25
CA THR A 112 10.93 -2.27 22.25
C THR A 112 10.13 -3.52 22.57
N ASP A 113 10.73 -4.50 23.25
CA ASP A 113 10.03 -5.70 23.71
C ASP A 113 8.80 -5.35 24.56
N LYS A 114 8.92 -4.33 25.42
CA LYS A 114 7.82 -3.85 26.25
C LYS A 114 6.71 -3.21 25.43
N SER A 115 7.05 -2.32 24.52
CA SER A 115 6.07 -1.60 23.71
C SER A 115 5.35 -2.53 22.72
N LEU A 116 6.05 -3.51 22.14
CA LEU A 116 5.45 -4.53 21.31
C LEU A 116 4.51 -5.45 22.11
N ASN A 117 4.91 -5.82 23.34
CA ASN A 117 4.03 -6.58 24.24
C ASN A 117 2.76 -5.79 24.57
N ASN A 118 2.87 -4.47 24.84
CA ASN A 118 1.70 -3.62 25.08
C ASN A 118 0.79 -3.56 23.85
N PHE A 119 1.36 -3.43 22.65
CA PHE A 119 0.60 -3.44 21.41
C PHE A 119 -0.20 -4.74 21.26
N PHE A 120 0.46 -5.88 21.37
CA PHE A 120 -0.22 -7.17 21.21
C PHE A 120 -1.21 -7.47 22.33
N TYR A 121 -0.88 -7.11 23.57
CA TYR A 121 -1.84 -7.26 24.66
C TYR A 121 -3.14 -6.52 24.37
N ALA A 122 -3.05 -5.29 23.88
CA ALA A 122 -4.22 -4.48 23.57
C ALA A 122 -4.93 -4.89 22.25
N ALA A 123 -4.21 -5.49 21.30
CA ALA A 123 -4.78 -5.96 20.04
C ALA A 123 -5.46 -7.33 20.16
N PHE A 124 -4.94 -8.22 21.03
CA PHE A 124 -5.51 -9.55 21.26
C PHE A 124 -6.60 -9.59 22.32
N ASN A 125 -6.65 -8.57 23.19
CA ASN A 125 -7.65 -8.53 24.24
C ASN A 125 -8.99 -8.07 23.67
N LYS A 126 -9.93 -9.02 23.52
CA LYS A 126 -11.27 -8.76 22.97
C LYS A 126 -12.12 -7.78 23.79
N GLU A 127 -11.82 -7.62 25.08
CA GLU A 127 -12.52 -6.66 25.93
C GLU A 127 -12.10 -5.22 25.64
N PHE A 128 -10.82 -5.02 25.29
CA PHE A 128 -10.31 -3.68 24.96
C PHE A 128 -10.43 -3.34 23.50
N ASP A 129 -10.20 -4.32 22.57
CA ASP A 129 -10.22 -4.15 21.10
C ASP A 129 -9.63 -2.76 20.70
N TYR A 130 -8.43 -2.46 21.25
CA TYR A 130 -7.90 -1.11 21.23
C TYR A 130 -7.04 -0.82 19.99
N TYR A 131 -6.29 -1.83 19.52
CA TYR A 131 -5.49 -1.75 18.29
C TYR A 131 -5.97 -2.79 17.28
N PRO A 132 -5.95 -2.46 15.98
CA PRO A 132 -6.22 -3.46 14.95
C PRO A 132 -5.13 -4.52 14.95
N LEU A 133 -5.51 -5.79 14.90
CA LEU A 133 -4.59 -6.91 14.81
C LEU A 133 -4.10 -7.05 13.35
N PRO A 134 -2.78 -6.92 13.07
CA PRO A 134 -2.25 -7.09 11.72
C PRO A 134 -2.23 -8.56 11.30
N ASN A 135 -2.18 -8.82 10.00
CA ASN A 135 -1.94 -10.16 9.47
C ASN A 135 -0.49 -10.57 9.69
N TYR A 136 0.43 -9.66 9.35
CA TYR A 136 1.86 -9.92 9.47
C TYR A 136 2.56 -8.77 10.19
N VAL A 137 3.61 -9.14 10.90
CA VAL A 137 4.56 -8.22 11.54
C VAL A 137 5.94 -8.53 11.01
N ALA A 138 6.59 -7.53 10.41
CA ALA A 138 7.97 -7.66 9.96
C ALA A 138 8.90 -6.87 10.89
N LEU A 139 10.04 -7.46 11.22
CA LEU A 139 11.10 -6.82 11.98
C LEU A 139 12.03 -6.09 11.01
N SER A 140 11.94 -4.76 10.94
CA SER A 140 12.67 -3.92 9.99
C SER A 140 14.07 -3.53 10.45
N GLY A 141 14.47 -4.00 11.63
CA GLY A 141 15.78 -3.74 12.26
C GLY A 141 15.68 -2.76 13.42
N HIS A 142 15.20 -1.54 13.24
CA HIS A 142 15.01 -0.53 14.30
C HIS A 142 13.55 -0.34 14.72
N GLY A 143 12.63 -0.98 14.03
CA GLY A 143 11.21 -0.91 14.27
C GLY A 143 10.50 -2.14 13.70
N ILE A 144 9.21 -1.98 13.48
CA ILE A 144 8.36 -3.03 12.90
C ILE A 144 7.54 -2.46 11.75
N HIS A 145 7.26 -3.32 10.76
CA HIS A 145 6.20 -3.04 9.80
C HIS A 145 4.97 -3.90 10.12
N LEU A 146 3.81 -3.27 10.19
CA LEU A 146 2.51 -3.95 10.38
C LEU A 146 1.79 -4.04 9.03
N TYR A 147 1.42 -5.25 8.62
CA TYR A 147 0.74 -5.52 7.36
C TYR A 147 -0.71 -5.91 7.61
N TYR A 148 -1.62 -5.16 7.03
CA TYR A 148 -3.06 -5.45 7.00
C TYR A 148 -3.43 -5.84 5.58
N VAL A 149 -3.57 -7.14 5.32
CA VAL A 149 -3.89 -7.69 4.00
C VAL A 149 -5.40 -7.67 3.81
N PHE A 150 -5.86 -7.05 2.74
CA PHE A 150 -7.29 -6.91 2.48
C PHE A 150 -7.89 -8.16 1.86
N GLU A 151 -9.04 -8.58 2.42
CA GLU A 151 -9.87 -9.65 1.84
C GLU A 151 -10.23 -9.33 0.39
N GLU A 152 -10.69 -8.10 0.13
CA GLU A 152 -10.86 -7.56 -1.20
C GLU A 152 -9.96 -6.33 -1.40
N PRO A 153 -9.04 -6.36 -2.39
CA PRO A 153 -8.18 -5.23 -2.66
C PRO A 153 -8.96 -3.95 -2.95
N VAL A 154 -8.63 -2.90 -2.21
CA VAL A 154 -9.34 -1.62 -2.24
C VAL A 154 -9.00 -0.85 -3.52
N PRO A 155 -9.97 -0.50 -4.39
CA PRO A 155 -9.72 0.25 -5.61
C PRO A 155 -9.29 1.69 -5.30
N LEU A 156 -8.25 2.17 -5.99
CA LEU A 156 -7.63 3.47 -5.71
C LEU A 156 -8.11 4.55 -6.68
N PHE A 157 -9.41 4.87 -6.63
CA PHE A 157 -9.95 6.01 -7.36
C PHE A 157 -9.51 7.35 -6.73
N PRO A 158 -9.38 8.44 -7.50
CA PRO A 158 -8.84 9.72 -7.01
C PRO A 158 -9.53 10.26 -5.77
N ASN A 159 -10.86 10.17 -5.67
CA ASN A 159 -11.64 10.61 -4.52
C ASN A 159 -11.43 9.73 -3.27
N LEU A 160 -11.14 8.43 -3.46
CA LEU A 160 -10.90 7.51 -2.37
C LEU A 160 -9.46 7.60 -1.85
N LYS A 161 -8.48 7.89 -2.73
CA LYS A 161 -7.06 8.05 -2.34
C LYS A 161 -6.85 9.08 -1.24
N LEU A 162 -7.53 10.22 -1.30
CA LEU A 162 -7.44 11.26 -0.28
C LEU A 162 -8.03 10.80 1.05
N GLN A 163 -9.18 10.14 1.02
CA GLN A 163 -9.82 9.59 2.23
C GLN A 163 -8.94 8.50 2.85
N LEU A 164 -8.40 7.58 2.04
CA LEU A 164 -7.49 6.53 2.50
C LEU A 164 -6.19 7.09 3.10
N LYS A 165 -5.70 8.21 2.58
CA LYS A 165 -4.52 8.89 3.13
C LYS A 165 -4.80 9.39 4.55
N GLU A 166 -5.88 10.13 4.77
CA GLU A 166 -6.27 10.65 6.09
C GLU A 166 -6.62 9.50 7.06
N PHE A 167 -7.28 8.47 6.56
CA PHE A 167 -7.58 7.26 7.30
C PHE A 167 -6.29 6.56 7.78
N LYS A 168 -5.32 6.38 6.89
CA LYS A 168 -4.02 5.79 7.23
C LYS A 168 -3.28 6.66 8.26
N TYR A 169 -3.36 7.99 8.17
CA TYR A 169 -2.78 8.89 9.16
C TYR A 169 -3.41 8.70 10.54
N SER A 170 -4.73 8.61 10.62
CA SER A 170 -5.45 8.37 11.87
C SER A 170 -5.10 7.02 12.50
N LEU A 171 -4.98 5.96 11.68
CA LEU A 171 -4.51 4.66 12.14
C LEU A 171 -3.05 4.70 12.60
N THR A 172 -2.18 5.44 11.90
CA THR A 172 -0.79 5.61 12.32
C THR A 172 -0.71 6.27 13.69
N GLU A 173 -1.41 7.37 13.91
CA GLU A 173 -1.48 8.07 15.20
C GLU A 173 -2.08 7.18 16.31
N LYS A 174 -3.06 6.34 15.96
CA LYS A 174 -3.63 5.37 16.89
C LYS A 174 -2.62 4.33 17.35
N MET A 175 -1.84 3.77 16.40
CA MET A 175 -0.93 2.66 16.67
C MET A 175 0.47 3.10 17.11
N TRP A 176 0.91 4.30 16.70
CA TRP A 176 2.21 4.87 17.09
C TRP A 176 2.02 5.90 18.20
N ASN A 177 2.24 5.50 19.42
CA ASN A 177 2.08 6.34 20.60
C ASN A 177 3.05 5.91 21.71
N LYS A 178 3.09 6.63 22.82
CA LYS A 178 3.98 6.39 23.97
C LYS A 178 3.93 4.98 24.58
N ASN A 179 2.88 4.20 24.31
CA ASN A 179 2.76 2.83 24.80
C ASN A 179 3.33 1.81 23.84
N THR A 180 3.45 2.15 22.55
CA THR A 180 3.84 1.25 21.47
C THR A 180 5.20 1.59 20.88
N SER A 181 5.75 2.77 21.18
CA SER A 181 7.07 3.21 20.71
C SER A 181 7.73 4.09 21.77
N VAL A 182 9.05 4.10 21.80
CA VAL A 182 9.86 5.08 22.55
C VAL A 182 10.17 6.33 21.71
N ASP A 183 9.92 6.28 20.41
CA ASP A 183 10.02 7.42 19.52
C ASP A 183 8.69 8.18 19.51
N GLU A 184 8.69 9.38 20.13
CA GLU A 184 7.49 10.20 20.27
C GLU A 184 7.08 10.90 18.99
N LYS A 185 7.99 10.97 17.99
CA LYS A 185 7.73 11.66 16.74
C LYS A 185 7.04 10.76 15.72
N VAL A 186 5.71 10.75 15.75
CA VAL A 186 4.90 10.02 14.76
C VAL A 186 5.17 10.55 13.36
N GLN A 187 5.54 9.64 12.45
CA GLN A 187 5.74 9.95 11.03
C GLN A 187 4.48 9.59 10.24
N LYS A 188 3.80 10.60 9.70
CA LYS A 188 2.63 10.36 8.83
C LYS A 188 3.06 9.73 7.51
N GLN A 189 2.52 8.56 7.23
CA GLN A 189 2.89 7.72 6.09
C GLN A 189 1.78 7.72 5.06
N GLY A 190 2.06 8.23 3.85
CA GLY A 190 1.13 8.20 2.74
C GLY A 190 0.81 6.77 2.27
N ILE A 191 -0.29 6.61 1.54
CA ILE A 191 -0.70 5.29 1.02
C ILE A 191 0.31 4.70 0.03
N ASN A 192 1.04 5.56 -0.67
CA ASN A 192 2.01 5.18 -1.70
C ASN A 192 3.44 5.04 -1.17
N GLN A 193 3.63 5.17 0.15
CA GLN A 193 4.95 5.03 0.75
C GLN A 193 5.50 3.62 0.54
N PRO A 194 6.77 3.48 0.07
CA PRO A 194 7.42 2.20 -0.03
C PRO A 194 8.05 1.79 1.30
N PHE A 195 8.18 0.48 1.49
CA PHE A 195 8.80 -0.14 2.65
C PHE A 195 9.89 -1.10 2.18
N ARG A 196 10.94 -1.30 2.99
CA ARG A 196 11.94 -2.31 2.67
C ARG A 196 11.27 -3.67 2.48
N ILE A 197 11.69 -4.39 1.44
CA ILE A 197 11.09 -5.69 1.12
C ILE A 197 11.35 -6.71 2.21
N LEU A 198 10.37 -7.57 2.42
CA LEU A 198 10.49 -8.73 3.31
C LEU A 198 11.65 -9.62 2.83
N GLY A 199 12.45 -10.14 3.75
CA GLY A 199 13.64 -10.95 3.42
C GLY A 199 14.83 -10.16 2.89
N GLY A 200 14.66 -8.89 2.51
CA GLY A 200 15.74 -8.02 2.04
C GLY A 200 16.68 -7.56 3.17
N LYS A 201 17.76 -6.90 2.81
CA LYS A 201 18.74 -6.38 3.76
C LYS A 201 18.15 -5.28 4.65
N CYS A 202 18.43 -5.34 5.93
CA CYS A 202 18.13 -4.25 6.86
C CYS A 202 19.04 -3.02 6.62
N LYS A 203 18.73 -1.91 7.29
CA LYS A 203 19.62 -0.73 7.32
C LYS A 203 20.96 -1.14 7.94
N LYS A 204 22.06 -0.48 7.55
CA LYS A 204 23.38 -0.63 8.21
C LYS A 204 23.21 -0.38 9.71
N ASN A 205 23.90 -1.17 10.52
CA ASN A 205 23.86 -1.14 11.98
C ASN A 205 22.51 -1.55 12.61
N ALA A 206 21.62 -2.16 11.87
CA ALA A 206 20.45 -2.78 12.45
C ALA A 206 20.82 -4.06 13.21
N PRO A 207 20.05 -4.44 14.25
CA PRO A 207 20.30 -5.67 15.01
C PRO A 207 20.04 -6.96 14.22
N LEU A 208 19.43 -6.85 13.06
CA LEU A 208 19.15 -7.94 12.12
C LEU A 208 19.81 -7.66 10.78
N ASP A 209 20.32 -8.70 10.14
CA ASP A 209 20.88 -8.59 8.78
C ASP A 209 19.78 -8.47 7.73
N ARG A 210 18.69 -9.22 7.92
CA ARG A 210 17.55 -9.29 7.00
C ARG A 210 16.22 -9.09 7.71
N ILE A 211 15.26 -8.57 6.96
CA ILE A 211 13.90 -8.36 7.44
C ILE A 211 13.21 -9.71 7.61
N GLU A 212 12.86 -10.03 8.82
CA GLU A 212 12.08 -11.21 9.18
C GLU A 212 10.60 -10.87 9.24
N VAL A 213 9.74 -11.80 8.86
CA VAL A 213 8.28 -11.62 8.90
C VAL A 213 7.60 -12.76 9.63
N TYR A 214 6.57 -12.41 10.39
CA TYR A 214 5.78 -13.31 11.21
C TYR A 214 4.29 -13.13 10.93
N ARG A 215 3.58 -14.22 10.73
CA ARG A 215 2.12 -14.23 10.66
C ARG A 215 1.54 -14.25 12.06
N VAL A 216 0.67 -13.32 12.40
CA VAL A 216 0.00 -13.22 13.71
C VAL A 216 -1.52 -13.35 13.60
N ASN A 217 -2.08 -13.13 12.41
CA ASN A 217 -3.49 -13.34 12.13
C ASN A 217 -3.67 -13.94 10.73
N GLN A 218 -4.43 -15.02 10.63
CA GLN A 218 -4.67 -15.74 9.37
C GLN A 218 -5.87 -15.16 8.58
N HIS A 219 -6.73 -14.38 9.23
CA HIS A 219 -7.92 -13.83 8.61
C HIS A 219 -7.58 -12.49 7.95
N PRO A 220 -7.83 -12.35 6.64
CA PRO A 220 -7.66 -11.06 5.98
C PRO A 220 -8.57 -10.01 6.61
N VAL A 221 -8.22 -8.75 6.43
CA VAL A 221 -8.96 -7.63 7.00
C VAL A 221 -9.79 -6.92 5.92
N ASN A 222 -10.76 -6.12 6.34
CA ASN A 222 -11.49 -5.22 5.48
C ASN A 222 -11.50 -3.79 6.06
N ILE A 223 -11.98 -2.83 5.29
CA ILE A 223 -12.04 -1.43 5.72
C ILE A 223 -12.99 -1.25 6.91
N GLU A 224 -14.08 -2.02 6.98
CA GLU A 224 -15.05 -1.94 8.09
C GLU A 224 -14.41 -2.36 9.42
N TYR A 225 -13.57 -3.40 9.39
CA TYR A 225 -12.78 -3.78 10.57
C TYR A 225 -11.87 -2.63 11.02
N LEU A 226 -11.09 -2.05 10.10
CA LEU A 226 -10.17 -0.96 10.43
C LEU A 226 -10.89 0.32 10.86
N ASN A 227 -12.09 0.58 10.32
CA ASN A 227 -12.95 1.70 10.71
C ASN A 227 -13.32 1.71 12.20
N ARG A 228 -13.28 0.55 12.88
CA ARG A 228 -13.59 0.46 14.31
C ARG A 228 -12.58 1.19 15.18
N PHE A 229 -11.37 1.41 14.70
CA PHE A 229 -10.23 1.92 15.47
C PHE A 229 -9.97 3.42 15.31
N VAL A 230 -10.68 4.08 14.42
CA VAL A 230 -10.49 5.50 14.12
C VAL A 230 -11.82 6.28 14.12
N PRO A 231 -11.79 7.58 14.45
CA PRO A 231 -13.01 8.39 14.47
C PRO A 231 -13.56 8.70 13.07
N THR A 232 -12.67 8.94 12.11
CA THR A 232 -13.06 9.24 10.71
C THR A 232 -13.18 7.95 9.92
N LYS A 233 -14.40 7.56 9.64
CA LYS A 233 -14.70 6.31 8.91
C LYS A 233 -14.66 6.52 7.42
N ILE A 234 -14.25 5.49 6.69
CA ILE A 234 -14.35 5.41 5.22
C ILE A 234 -15.47 4.43 4.87
N GLU A 235 -16.31 4.84 3.96
CA GLU A 235 -17.29 3.98 3.29
C GLU A 235 -16.90 3.83 1.83
N ILE A 236 -16.64 2.59 1.42
CA ILE A 236 -16.40 2.26 0.01
C ILE A 236 -17.75 1.95 -0.61
N ASP A 237 -18.36 2.97 -1.21
CA ASP A 237 -19.58 2.78 -2.01
C ASP A 237 -19.18 2.71 -3.48
N GLU A 238 -19.23 1.51 -4.06
CA GLU A 238 -18.87 1.27 -5.46
C GLU A 238 -19.67 2.14 -6.43
N LYS A 239 -20.92 2.46 -6.12
CA LYS A 239 -21.74 3.36 -6.93
C LYS A 239 -21.24 4.81 -6.92
N LYS A 240 -20.57 5.23 -5.84
CA LYS A 240 -19.93 6.56 -5.73
C LYS A 240 -18.51 6.59 -6.25
N LEU A 241 -17.87 5.43 -6.51
CA LEU A 241 -16.52 5.35 -7.07
C LEU A 241 -16.46 5.88 -8.49
N PHE A 242 -17.45 5.55 -9.30
CA PHE A 242 -17.70 6.21 -10.57
C PHE A 242 -18.49 7.48 -10.25
N LYS A 243 -17.81 8.62 -10.09
CA LYS A 243 -18.50 9.89 -10.09
C LYS A 243 -19.37 9.93 -11.34
N GLU A 244 -20.65 9.76 -11.17
CA GLU A 244 -21.58 10.34 -12.10
C GLU A 244 -21.17 11.81 -12.21
N SER A 245 -20.87 12.23 -13.43
CA SER A 245 -20.63 13.64 -13.68
C SER A 245 -21.81 14.38 -13.08
N LYS A 246 -21.59 15.26 -12.11
CA LYS A 246 -22.68 16.07 -11.52
C LYS A 246 -23.34 16.97 -12.57
N LEU A 247 -22.75 17.03 -13.76
CA LEU A 247 -23.21 17.79 -14.90
C LEU A 247 -23.75 16.84 -15.96
N THR A 248 -24.94 17.10 -16.44
CA THR A 248 -25.43 16.50 -17.68
C THR A 248 -24.54 16.94 -18.85
N LEU A 249 -24.63 16.24 -19.99
CA LEU A 249 -23.86 16.61 -21.18
C LEU A 249 -24.16 18.06 -21.62
N ASP A 250 -25.40 18.50 -21.52
CA ASP A 250 -25.80 19.87 -21.86
C ASP A 250 -25.23 20.90 -20.89
N GLN A 251 -25.26 20.62 -19.60
CA GLN A 251 -24.61 21.46 -18.59
C GLN A 251 -23.08 21.49 -18.74
N ALA A 252 -22.47 20.36 -19.13
CA ALA A 252 -21.03 20.31 -19.41
C ALA A 252 -20.67 21.07 -20.68
N LYS A 253 -21.54 21.06 -21.71
CA LYS A 253 -21.39 21.85 -22.93
C LYS A 253 -21.42 23.35 -22.64
N GLU A 254 -22.36 23.78 -21.81
CA GLU A 254 -22.52 25.18 -21.42
C GLU A 254 -21.32 25.66 -20.57
N LYS A 255 -20.93 24.86 -19.58
CA LYS A 255 -19.86 25.22 -18.64
C LYS A 255 -18.45 25.08 -19.22
N TYR A 256 -18.25 24.14 -20.14
CA TYR A 256 -16.94 23.80 -20.73
C TYR A 256 -17.07 23.65 -22.26
N PRO A 257 -17.34 24.75 -22.99
CA PRO A 257 -17.62 24.70 -24.43
C PRO A 257 -16.41 24.21 -25.24
N GLU A 258 -15.21 24.62 -24.90
CA GLU A 258 -13.97 24.18 -25.58
C GLU A 258 -13.73 22.67 -25.40
N TRP A 259 -13.98 22.14 -24.20
CA TRP A 259 -13.93 20.70 -23.96
C TRP A 259 -14.96 19.96 -24.82
N TYR A 260 -16.19 20.45 -24.86
CA TYR A 260 -17.26 19.83 -25.65
C TYR A 260 -16.92 19.80 -27.13
N GLU A 261 -16.47 20.93 -27.69
CA GLU A 261 -16.07 21.04 -29.08
C GLU A 261 -14.92 20.08 -29.41
N ASN A 262 -13.87 20.11 -28.62
CA ASN A 262 -12.65 19.33 -28.90
C ASN A 262 -12.83 17.85 -28.60
N LYS A 263 -13.49 17.48 -27.51
CA LYS A 263 -13.66 16.08 -27.10
C LYS A 263 -14.84 15.40 -27.80
N VAL A 264 -16.00 16.07 -27.84
CA VAL A 264 -17.24 15.45 -28.31
C VAL A 264 -17.39 15.62 -29.82
N LEU A 265 -17.21 16.84 -30.34
CA LEU A 265 -17.42 17.12 -31.76
C LEU A 265 -16.20 16.73 -32.61
N LYS A 266 -14.98 17.05 -32.18
CA LYS A 266 -13.75 16.80 -32.95
C LYS A 266 -13.06 15.48 -32.60
N GLY A 267 -13.44 14.81 -31.51
CA GLY A 267 -12.84 13.55 -31.08
C GLY A 267 -11.36 13.63 -30.67
N LEU A 268 -10.85 14.81 -30.33
CA LEU A 268 -9.45 15.01 -29.95
C LEU A 268 -9.12 14.30 -28.65
N ARG A 269 -7.91 13.74 -28.55
CA ARG A 269 -7.44 12.97 -27.39
C ARG A 269 -6.42 13.69 -26.53
N SER A 270 -5.87 14.80 -26.98
CA SER A 270 -4.88 15.59 -26.21
C SER A 270 -5.52 16.21 -24.98
N TYR A 271 -4.92 16.03 -23.82
CA TYR A 271 -5.38 16.64 -22.57
C TYR A 271 -5.48 18.17 -22.69
N TRP A 272 -4.44 18.81 -23.20
CA TRP A 272 -4.35 20.27 -23.31
C TRP A 272 -5.35 20.90 -24.29
N THR A 273 -5.63 20.18 -25.38
CA THR A 273 -6.62 20.65 -26.37
C THR A 273 -8.05 20.34 -26.00
N VAL A 274 -8.27 19.37 -25.07
CA VAL A 274 -9.61 18.89 -24.70
C VAL A 274 -10.13 19.52 -23.41
N LYS A 275 -9.23 19.99 -22.53
CA LYS A 275 -9.59 20.44 -21.17
C LYS A 275 -9.00 21.81 -20.82
N ARG A 276 -8.72 22.65 -21.80
CA ARG A 276 -8.10 23.95 -21.53
C ARG A 276 -8.97 24.85 -20.67
N ASP A 277 -10.26 24.90 -20.93
CA ASP A 277 -11.24 25.65 -20.15
C ASP A 277 -11.36 25.13 -18.71
N LEU A 278 -11.27 23.81 -18.52
CA LEU A 278 -11.20 23.21 -17.19
C LEU A 278 -9.90 23.52 -16.46
N TYR A 279 -8.80 23.59 -17.21
CA TYR A 279 -7.49 23.95 -16.67
C TYR A 279 -7.45 25.43 -16.26
N ASP A 280 -7.93 26.32 -17.13
CA ASP A 280 -8.01 27.75 -16.86
C ASP A 280 -8.92 28.04 -15.64
N TRP A 281 -10.02 27.30 -15.49
CA TRP A 281 -10.86 27.37 -14.29
C TRP A 281 -10.14 26.86 -13.01
N TRP A 282 -9.28 25.88 -13.17
CA TRP A 282 -8.57 25.30 -12.00
C TRP A 282 -7.43 26.21 -11.51
N ILE A 283 -6.86 27.05 -12.38
CA ILE A 283 -5.80 28.00 -12.03
C ILE A 283 -6.36 29.26 -11.36
N GLN A 284 -7.62 29.64 -11.62
CA GLN A 284 -8.30 30.76 -10.95
C GLN A 284 -8.70 30.39 -9.51
#